data_191b009baf353cd2d984906e6fbb03f8
#
_entry.id   191b009baf353cd2d984906e6fbb03f8
#
_cell.length_a   1.000
_cell.length_b   1.000
_cell.length_c   1.000
_cell.angle_alpha   90.00
_cell.angle_beta   90.00
_cell.angle_gamma   90.00
#
_symmetry.space_group_name_H-M   'P 1'
#
loop_
_entity.id
_entity.type
_entity.pdbx_description
1 polymer ?
#
loop_
_entity_poly.entity_id
_entity_poly.type
_entity_poly.pdbx_seq_one_letter_code
_entity_poly.pdbx_strand_id
1 'polypeptide(L)'
;MDWNETLHFLSPYFPEEVRAEMDMLLPGELREIRIRADRPTVFVTGTRTASLPWASEKSHLIALVEALTEHSLYARTEETSQGYVTLRGGHRMGLCGRVTRTDSRSVLSDIGSVCIRIAGEWPGCADPLT
;
A
#
# COMPACT_ATOMS: atom_id res chain seq x y z
N MET A 1 -1.14 -11.67 10.63
CA MET A 1 -1.32 -12.10 9.23
C MET A 1 0.01 -12.62 8.72
N ASP A 2 0.06 -13.87 8.30
CA ASP A 2 1.29 -14.43 7.74
C ASP A 2 1.47 -14.01 6.27
N TRP A 3 2.56 -14.46 5.64
CA TRP A 3 2.87 -14.05 4.26
C TRP A 3 1.81 -14.54 3.27
N ASN A 4 1.30 -15.76 3.43
CA ASN A 4 0.25 -16.27 2.53
C ASN A 4 -1.04 -15.46 2.64
N GLU A 5 -1.42 -15.11 3.85
CA GLU A 5 -2.59 -14.27 4.09
C GLU A 5 -2.38 -12.86 3.52
N THR A 6 -1.16 -12.32 3.66
CA THR A 6 -0.81 -11.03 3.07
C THR A 6 -0.92 -11.06 1.56
N LEU A 7 -0.41 -12.12 0.91
CA LEU A 7 -0.54 -12.29 -0.54
C LEU A 7 -2.01 -12.35 -0.97
N HIS A 8 -2.83 -13.11 -0.26
CA HIS A 8 -4.25 -13.20 -0.56
C HIS A 8 -4.97 -11.86 -0.39
N PHE A 9 -4.53 -11.06 0.55
CA PHE A 9 -5.12 -9.75 0.79
C PHE A 9 -4.74 -8.74 -0.29
N LEU A 10 -3.48 -8.71 -0.70
CA LEU A 10 -2.97 -7.69 -1.61
C LEU A 10 -3.04 -8.06 -3.08
N SER A 11 -2.72 -9.30 -3.43
CA SER A 11 -2.52 -9.70 -4.82
C SER A 11 -3.73 -9.50 -5.75
N PRO A 12 -4.99 -9.65 -5.29
CA PRO A 12 -6.14 -9.49 -6.19
C PRO A 12 -6.25 -8.11 -6.84
N TYR A 13 -5.61 -7.10 -6.27
CA TYR A 13 -5.70 -5.72 -6.76
C TYR A 13 -4.59 -5.35 -7.74
N PHE A 14 -3.73 -6.30 -8.06
CA PHE A 14 -2.60 -6.08 -8.97
C PHE A 14 -2.74 -6.96 -10.22
N PRO A 15 -2.19 -6.53 -11.36
CA PRO A 15 -2.22 -7.36 -12.57
C PRO A 15 -1.32 -8.59 -12.42
N GLU A 16 -1.51 -9.54 -13.32
CA GLU A 16 -0.82 -10.83 -13.25
C GLU A 16 0.69 -10.70 -13.18
N GLU A 17 1.28 -9.77 -13.91
CA GLU A 17 2.73 -9.56 -13.95
C GLU A 17 3.26 -9.17 -12.56
N VAL A 18 2.53 -8.33 -11.85
CA VAL A 18 2.91 -7.91 -10.50
C VAL A 18 2.68 -9.05 -9.51
N ARG A 19 1.55 -9.77 -9.65
CA ARG A 19 1.27 -10.93 -8.80
C ARG A 19 2.33 -12.01 -8.94
N ALA A 20 2.80 -12.25 -10.16
CA ALA A 20 3.85 -13.23 -10.39
C ALA A 20 5.14 -12.85 -9.63
N GLU A 21 5.50 -11.58 -9.63
CA GLU A 21 6.66 -11.12 -8.87
C GLU A 21 6.45 -11.25 -7.36
N MET A 22 5.24 -10.97 -6.88
CA MET A 22 4.91 -11.14 -5.46
C MET A 22 5.03 -12.61 -5.05
N ASP A 23 4.56 -13.53 -5.89
CA ASP A 23 4.59 -14.96 -5.60
C ASP A 23 6.01 -15.52 -5.52
N MET A 24 6.97 -14.87 -6.14
CA MET A 24 8.37 -15.28 -6.12
C MET A 24 9.10 -14.84 -4.85
N LEU A 25 8.50 -13.96 -4.06
CA LEU A 25 9.12 -13.44 -2.85
C LEU A 25 8.96 -14.41 -1.69
N LEU A 26 10.00 -14.47 -0.84
CA LEU A 26 9.97 -15.27 0.37
C LEU A 26 9.26 -14.50 1.50
N PRO A 27 8.73 -15.22 2.52
CA PRO A 27 8.15 -14.56 3.69
C PRO A 27 9.14 -13.57 4.32
N GLY A 28 8.66 -12.35 4.59
CA GLY A 28 9.49 -11.32 5.20
C GLY A 28 10.39 -10.56 4.23
N GLU A 29 10.40 -10.93 2.96
CA GLU A 29 11.26 -10.27 1.97
C GLU A 29 10.69 -8.94 1.51
N LEU A 30 9.39 -8.87 1.22
CA LEU A 30 8.74 -7.64 0.78
C LEU A 30 8.46 -6.73 1.96
N ARG A 31 9.00 -5.52 1.91
CA ARG A 31 8.82 -4.52 2.96
C ARG A 31 7.87 -3.41 2.57
N GLU A 32 7.87 -3.03 1.29
CA GLU A 32 7.11 -1.88 0.86
C GLU A 32 6.75 -2.00 -0.61
N ILE A 33 5.55 -1.53 -0.97
CA ILE A 33 5.10 -1.40 -2.35
C ILE A 33 4.85 0.09 -2.58
N ARG A 34 5.53 0.67 -3.58
CA ARG A 34 5.35 2.07 -3.95
C ARG A 34 4.65 2.16 -5.29
N ILE A 35 3.54 2.87 -5.33
CA ILE A 35 2.73 3.04 -6.53
C ILE A 35 2.54 4.53 -6.76
N ARG A 36 2.98 5.01 -7.92
CA ARG A 36 2.77 6.41 -8.35
C ARG A 36 1.98 6.42 -9.64
N ALA A 37 1.11 7.40 -9.79
CA ALA A 37 0.34 7.54 -11.02
C ALA A 37 1.28 7.67 -12.22
N ASP A 38 1.04 6.86 -13.25
CA ASP A 38 1.79 6.85 -14.52
C ASP A 38 3.29 6.56 -14.38
N ARG A 39 3.68 5.90 -13.29
CA ARG A 39 5.07 5.47 -13.05
C ARG A 39 5.10 3.97 -12.77
N PRO A 40 6.23 3.30 -13.04
CA PRO A 40 6.37 1.89 -12.70
C PRO A 40 6.17 1.63 -11.21
N THR A 41 5.49 0.53 -10.89
CA THR A 41 5.34 0.08 -9.50
C THR A 41 6.69 -0.39 -8.99
N VAL A 42 6.99 -0.08 -7.74
CA VAL A 42 8.28 -0.40 -7.12
C VAL A 42 8.09 -1.30 -5.91
N PHE A 43 8.82 -2.40 -5.85
CA PHE A 43 8.91 -3.25 -4.67
C PHE A 43 10.20 -2.92 -3.92
N VAL A 44 10.08 -2.69 -2.62
CA VAL A 44 11.24 -2.51 -1.74
C VAL A 44 11.35 -3.76 -0.88
N THR A 45 12.48 -4.45 -1.01
CA THR A 45 12.79 -5.63 -0.19
C THR A 45 13.89 -5.27 0.81
N GLY A 46 14.30 -6.24 1.62
CA GLY A 46 15.39 -6.03 2.58
C GLY A 46 16.73 -5.73 1.94
N THR A 47 16.92 -6.09 0.69
CA THR A 47 18.23 -6.00 0.01
C THR A 47 18.23 -5.08 -1.21
N ARG A 48 17.07 -4.82 -1.81
CA ARG A 48 17.03 -4.05 -3.05
C ARG A 48 15.68 -3.37 -3.27
N THR A 49 15.69 -2.46 -4.23
CA THR A 49 14.50 -1.81 -4.76
C THR A 49 14.36 -2.26 -6.21
N ALA A 50 13.20 -2.77 -6.58
CA ALA A 50 12.95 -3.28 -7.93
C ALA A 50 11.77 -2.57 -8.57
N SER A 51 11.96 -2.02 -9.76
CA SER A 51 10.90 -1.45 -10.59
C SER A 51 10.27 -2.54 -11.44
N LEU A 52 8.94 -2.61 -11.40
CA LEU A 52 8.18 -3.55 -12.23
C LEU A 52 7.63 -2.85 -13.46
N PRO A 53 7.53 -3.54 -14.61
CA PRO A 53 7.09 -2.92 -15.86
C PRO A 53 5.57 -2.71 -15.90
N TRP A 54 5.02 -2.09 -14.88
CA TRP A 54 3.59 -1.80 -14.80
C TRP A 54 3.37 -0.46 -14.13
N ALA A 55 2.66 0.42 -14.84
CA ALA A 55 2.30 1.74 -14.38
C ALA A 55 0.80 1.81 -14.12
N SER A 56 0.39 2.41 -13.01
CA SER A 56 -1.00 2.58 -12.65
C SER A 56 -1.53 3.93 -13.09
N GLU A 57 -2.78 3.97 -13.53
CA GLU A 57 -3.48 5.23 -13.74
C GLU A 57 -4.06 5.74 -12.41
N LYS A 58 -4.39 7.02 -12.33
CA LYS A 58 -4.99 7.60 -11.12
C LYS A 58 -6.27 6.88 -10.69
N SER A 59 -7.12 6.54 -11.65
CA SER A 59 -8.36 5.83 -11.37
C SER A 59 -8.10 4.47 -10.72
N HIS A 60 -7.03 3.80 -11.13
CA HIS A 60 -6.63 2.53 -10.54
C HIS A 60 -6.16 2.71 -9.08
N LEU A 61 -5.41 3.78 -8.81
CA LEU A 61 -4.97 4.09 -7.45
C LEU A 61 -6.16 4.33 -6.52
N ILE A 62 -7.15 5.07 -6.98
CA ILE A 62 -8.35 5.34 -6.19
C ILE A 62 -9.10 4.04 -5.89
N ALA A 63 -9.28 3.19 -6.91
CA ALA A 63 -9.94 1.90 -6.74
C ALA A 63 -9.17 0.99 -5.76
N LEU A 64 -7.84 0.98 -5.86
CA LEU A 64 -6.98 0.21 -4.97
C LEU A 64 -7.14 0.67 -3.51
N VAL A 65 -7.10 1.98 -3.28
CA VAL A 65 -7.24 2.55 -1.94
C VAL A 65 -8.61 2.22 -1.35
N GLU A 66 -9.68 2.39 -2.12
CA GLU A 66 -11.03 2.06 -1.66
C GLU A 66 -11.17 0.59 -1.32
N ALA A 67 -10.64 -0.29 -2.16
CA ALA A 67 -10.71 -1.73 -1.93
C ALA A 67 -9.91 -2.14 -0.70
N LEU A 68 -8.69 -1.66 -0.53
CA LEU A 68 -7.84 -2.01 0.60
C LEU A 68 -8.37 -1.47 1.93
N THR A 69 -9.07 -0.36 1.91
CA THR A 69 -9.72 0.21 3.11
C THR A 69 -11.13 -0.31 3.30
N GLU A 70 -11.57 -1.25 2.47
CA GLU A 70 -12.92 -1.83 2.52
C GLU A 70 -14.00 -0.74 2.42
N HIS A 71 -13.75 0.27 1.57
CA HIS A 71 -14.65 1.42 1.34
C HIS A 71 -14.90 2.27 2.59
N SER A 72 -13.99 2.24 3.56
CA SER A 72 -14.11 2.99 4.80
C SER A 72 -13.21 4.23 4.87
N LEU A 73 -12.60 4.62 3.76
CA LEU A 73 -11.64 5.73 3.76
C LEU A 73 -12.22 7.02 4.32
N TYR A 74 -13.45 7.34 3.93
CA TYR A 74 -14.10 8.58 4.39
C TYR A 74 -14.49 8.54 5.87
N ALA A 75 -14.73 7.36 6.42
CA ALA A 75 -15.01 7.19 7.84
C ALA A 75 -13.73 7.25 8.68
N ARG A 76 -12.56 7.18 8.05
CA ARG A 76 -11.25 7.14 8.71
C ARG A 76 -10.47 8.43 8.46
N THR A 77 -11.17 9.56 8.47
CA THR A 77 -10.60 10.88 8.16
C THR A 77 -9.44 11.27 9.07
N GLU A 78 -9.47 10.85 10.33
CA GLU A 78 -8.43 11.17 11.28
C GLU A 78 -7.11 10.49 10.91
N GLU A 79 -7.16 9.22 10.53
CA GLU A 79 -5.98 8.49 10.04
C GLU A 79 -5.47 9.11 8.74
N THR A 80 -6.38 9.48 7.83
CA THR A 80 -6.02 10.12 6.57
C THR A 80 -5.31 11.45 6.78
N SER A 81 -5.74 12.22 7.78
CA SER A 81 -5.10 13.50 8.10
C SER A 81 -3.68 13.32 8.65
N GLN A 82 -3.38 12.15 9.23
CA GLN A 82 -2.03 11.81 9.69
C GLN A 82 -1.12 11.32 8.55
N GLY A 83 -1.66 11.14 7.35
CA GLY A 83 -0.89 10.75 6.18
C GLY A 83 -0.82 9.25 5.93
N TYR A 84 -1.39 8.41 6.79
CA TYR A 84 -1.43 6.97 6.59
C TYR A 84 -2.69 6.35 7.18
N VAL A 85 -3.03 5.17 6.68
CA VAL A 85 -4.16 4.37 7.13
C VAL A 85 -3.65 2.98 7.46
N THR A 86 -4.11 2.42 8.58
CA THR A 86 -3.78 1.04 8.95
C THR A 86 -4.74 0.09 8.26
N LEU A 87 -4.20 -0.91 7.57
CA LEU A 87 -4.96 -1.93 6.87
C LEU A 87 -5.10 -3.18 7.72
N ARG A 88 -5.95 -4.10 7.26
CA ARG A 88 -6.08 -5.43 7.86
C ARG A 88 -4.70 -6.09 7.96
N GLY A 89 -4.40 -6.71 9.07
CA GLY A 89 -3.11 -7.34 9.30
C GLY A 89 -2.03 -6.41 9.82
N GLY A 90 -2.35 -5.13 10.04
CA GLY A 90 -1.42 -4.15 10.56
C GLY A 90 -0.55 -3.46 9.51
N HIS A 91 -0.79 -3.72 8.23
CA HIS A 91 -0.08 -3.01 7.17
C HIS A 91 -0.45 -1.53 7.19
N ARG A 92 0.49 -0.68 6.78
CA ARG A 92 0.25 0.76 6.73
C ARG A 92 0.27 1.25 5.30
N MET A 93 -0.74 2.06 4.96
CA MET A 93 -0.83 2.65 3.64
C MET A 93 -0.71 4.16 3.75
N GLY A 94 0.37 4.71 3.21
CA GLY A 94 0.57 6.15 3.08
C GLY A 94 -0.04 6.64 1.79
N LEU A 95 -0.71 7.78 1.85
CA LEU A 95 -1.36 8.39 0.70
C LEU A 95 -0.80 9.78 0.47
N CYS A 96 -0.54 10.11 -0.79
CA CYS A 96 -0.15 11.45 -1.18
C CYS A 96 -1.11 11.95 -2.24
N GLY A 97 -1.80 13.04 -1.94
CA GLY A 97 -2.80 13.60 -2.84
C GLY A 97 -3.36 14.90 -2.27
N ARG A 98 -4.42 15.38 -2.89
CA ARG A 98 -5.08 16.60 -2.45
C ARG A 98 -6.21 16.27 -1.48
N VAL A 99 -6.24 17.00 -0.37
CA VAL A 99 -7.31 16.91 0.60
C VAL A 99 -8.19 18.15 0.44
N THR A 100 -9.47 17.94 0.19
CA THR A 100 -10.46 19.01 0.11
C THR A 100 -11.33 18.94 1.37
N ARG A 101 -11.49 20.07 2.04
CA ARG A 101 -12.37 20.18 3.20
C ARG A 101 -13.71 20.72 2.74
N THR A 102 -14.76 19.94 2.98
CA THR A 102 -16.16 20.36 2.77
C THR A 102 -16.95 19.97 4.02
N ASP A 103 -17.71 20.91 4.56
CA ASP A 103 -18.65 20.69 5.70
C ASP A 103 -18.01 19.89 6.86
N SER A 104 -16.85 20.33 7.32
CA SER A 104 -16.08 19.71 8.39
C SER A 104 -15.56 18.30 8.08
N ARG A 105 -15.61 17.87 6.81
CA ARG A 105 -15.03 16.62 6.37
C ARG A 105 -13.77 16.89 5.53
N SER A 106 -12.74 16.06 5.75
CA SER A 106 -11.58 16.02 4.88
C SER A 106 -11.83 14.92 3.85
N VAL A 107 -11.87 15.27 2.57
CA VAL A 107 -12.06 14.32 1.48
C VAL A 107 -10.78 14.29 0.66
N LEU A 108 -10.23 13.10 0.47
CA LEU A 108 -9.09 12.90 -0.42
C LEU A 108 -9.62 12.91 -1.86
N SER A 109 -9.40 14.00 -2.58
CA SER A 109 -9.99 14.21 -3.90
C SER A 109 -9.07 13.78 -5.05
N ASP A 110 -7.78 13.64 -4.80
CA ASP A 110 -6.81 13.32 -5.84
C ASP A 110 -5.67 12.54 -5.20
N ILE A 111 -5.43 11.32 -5.67
CA ILE A 111 -4.37 10.46 -5.16
C ILE A 111 -3.30 10.33 -6.26
N GLY A 112 -2.12 10.86 -5.99
CA GLY A 112 -0.99 10.78 -6.91
C GLY A 112 -0.03 9.64 -6.62
N SER A 113 0.01 9.19 -5.36
CA SER A 113 0.88 8.08 -4.98
C SER A 113 0.34 7.35 -3.75
N VAL A 114 0.68 6.06 -3.68
CA VAL A 114 0.33 5.17 -2.58
C VAL A 114 1.58 4.40 -2.19
N CYS A 115 1.81 4.28 -0.90
CA CYS A 115 2.91 3.49 -0.36
C CYS A 115 2.36 2.52 0.66
N ILE A 116 2.53 1.22 0.43
CA ILE A 116 2.05 0.18 1.33
C ILE A 116 3.24 -0.41 2.06
N ARG A 117 3.31 -0.23 3.36
CA ARG A 117 4.31 -0.87 4.21
C ARG A 117 3.76 -2.17 4.74
N ILE A 118 4.48 -3.25 4.47
CA ILE A 118 4.06 -4.59 4.87
C ILE A 118 4.43 -4.82 6.33
N ALA A 119 3.44 -5.18 7.14
CA ALA A 119 3.67 -5.57 8.52
C ALA A 119 4.23 -6.99 8.54
N GLY A 120 5.13 -7.27 9.48
CA GLY A 120 5.71 -8.60 9.63
C GLY A 120 6.93 -8.56 10.53
N GLU A 121 7.43 -9.75 10.86
CA GLU A 121 8.69 -9.88 11.56
C GLU A 121 9.81 -9.97 10.53
N TRP A 122 10.76 -9.06 10.66
CA TRP A 122 11.92 -9.02 9.77
C TRP A 122 13.11 -9.63 10.51
N PRO A 123 13.81 -10.60 9.91
CA PRO A 123 15.04 -11.12 10.53
C PRO A 123 15.99 -9.96 10.85
N GLY A 124 16.41 -9.87 12.10
CA GLY A 124 17.29 -8.79 12.54
C GLY A 124 16.59 -7.48 12.88
N CYS A 125 15.27 -7.41 12.73
CA CYS A 125 14.48 -6.22 13.02
C CYS A 125 13.54 -6.41 14.20
N ALA A 126 13.72 -7.46 14.97
CA ALA A 126 12.92 -7.77 16.16
C ALA A 126 13.26 -6.87 17.34
N ASP A 127 14.23 -6.01 17.21
CA ASP A 127 14.64 -5.08 18.23
C ASP A 127 13.52 -4.04 18.46
N PRO A 128 13.07 -3.85 19.72
CA PRO A 128 12.03 -2.89 20.01
C PRO A 128 12.41 -1.44 19.71
N LEU A 129 13.64 -1.18 19.40
CA LEU A 129 14.11 0.15 19.03
C LEU A 129 13.93 0.44 17.52
N THR A 130 13.53 -0.52 16.77
CA THR A 130 13.34 -0.35 15.32
C THR A 130 11.89 -0.14 14.95
#